data_679b5fbbbc4b09c2e154b91cce0b5945
#
_entry.id   679b5fbbbc4b09c2e154b91cce0b5945
#
_cell.length_a   1.000
_cell.length_b   1.000
_cell.length_c   1.000
_cell.angle_alpha   90.00
_cell.angle_beta   90.00
_cell.angle_gamma   90.00
#
_symmetry.space_group_name_H-M   'P 1'
#
loop_
_entity.id
_entity.type
_entity.pdbx_description
1 polymer ?
#
loop_
_entity_poly.entity_id
_entity_poly.type
_entity_poly.pdbx_seq_one_letter_code
_entity_poly.pdbx_strand_id
1 'polypeptide(L)'
;MNKLFITLLLLVGCSSNPIVDNTEQITQWIFVANEGNFGASNGSISMINNNDEVYHIEEVGDVVQSLEVYKDKLIVVINNSHVIKVYDITEDGLKLPGIEISTDNSSPRELVVVDDKVYFTNWNTKDVKVLNLFNYNIETSIPVDG
;
A
#
# COMPACT_ATOMS: atom_id res chain seq x y z
N MET A 1 -15.50 -24.18 80.99
CA MET A 1 -14.39 -24.07 80.00
C MET A 1 -15.02 -23.79 78.65
N ASN A 2 -15.11 -22.52 78.32
CA ASN A 2 -15.68 -22.10 76.99
C ASN A 2 -14.54 -22.00 75.98
N LYS A 3 -14.62 -22.84 74.94
CA LYS A 3 -13.70 -22.74 73.83
C LYS A 3 -14.27 -21.77 72.80
N LEU A 4 -13.61 -20.61 72.61
CA LEU A 4 -13.90 -19.61 71.62
C LEU A 4 -13.28 -20.07 70.31
N PHE A 5 -14.13 -20.37 69.32
CA PHE A 5 -13.70 -20.62 67.95
C PHE A 5 -13.64 -19.30 67.17
N ILE A 6 -12.44 -18.83 66.80
CA ILE A 6 -12.24 -17.68 65.97
C ILE A 6 -12.18 -18.20 64.52
N THR A 7 -13.25 -17.93 63.73
CA THR A 7 -13.26 -18.22 62.31
C THR A 7 -12.59 -17.06 61.58
N LEU A 8 -11.40 -17.30 61.02
CA LEU A 8 -10.69 -16.34 60.19
C LEU A 8 -11.25 -16.37 58.77
N LEU A 9 -11.97 -15.33 58.38
CA LEU A 9 -12.51 -15.16 57.03
C LEU A 9 -11.42 -14.53 56.13
N LEU A 10 -10.80 -15.34 55.27
CA LEU A 10 -9.87 -14.86 54.23
C LEU A 10 -10.67 -14.29 53.06
N LEU A 11 -10.72 -12.97 52.95
CA LEU A 11 -11.21 -12.29 51.73
C LEU A 11 -10.09 -12.31 50.67
N VAL A 12 -10.21 -13.20 49.72
CA VAL A 12 -9.40 -13.16 48.52
C VAL A 12 -9.99 -12.09 47.56
N GLY A 13 -9.41 -10.91 47.59
CA GLY A 13 -9.73 -9.86 46.64
C GLY A 13 -9.16 -10.24 45.25
N CYS A 14 -10.02 -10.64 44.32
CA CYS A 14 -9.66 -10.64 42.90
C CYS A 14 -9.50 -9.18 42.45
N SER A 15 -8.27 -8.71 42.34
CA SER A 15 -8.00 -7.48 41.60
C SER A 15 -8.02 -7.84 40.14
N SER A 16 -9.13 -7.57 39.44
CA SER A 16 -9.20 -7.54 37.99
C SER A 16 -8.47 -6.28 37.53
N ASN A 17 -7.19 -6.42 37.17
CA ASN A 17 -6.56 -5.39 36.36
C ASN A 17 -7.33 -5.31 35.05
N PRO A 18 -7.83 -4.14 34.63
CA PRO A 18 -8.36 -4.02 33.30
C PRO A 18 -7.23 -4.34 32.34
N ILE A 19 -7.44 -5.36 31.50
CA ILE A 19 -6.59 -5.56 30.32
C ILE A 19 -6.86 -4.33 29.46
N VAL A 20 -5.95 -3.36 29.51
CA VAL A 20 -5.94 -2.30 28.51
C VAL A 20 -5.50 -2.99 27.23
N ASP A 21 -6.48 -3.32 26.39
CA ASP A 21 -6.23 -3.78 25.03
C ASP A 21 -5.66 -2.58 24.26
N ASN A 22 -4.33 -2.43 24.33
CA ASN A 22 -3.59 -1.53 23.47
C ASN A 22 -3.44 -2.20 22.10
N THR A 23 -4.56 -2.56 21.48
CA THR A 23 -4.57 -2.70 20.02
C THR A 23 -4.35 -1.30 19.48
N GLU A 24 -3.11 -0.98 19.14
CA GLU A 24 -2.82 0.13 18.23
C GLU A 24 -3.74 -0.08 17.02
N GLN A 25 -4.68 0.82 16.82
CA GLN A 25 -5.50 0.81 15.61
C GLN A 25 -4.55 1.15 14.46
N ILE A 26 -3.99 0.09 13.86
CA ILE A 26 -3.22 0.27 12.63
C ILE A 26 -4.20 0.83 11.61
N THR A 27 -3.96 2.05 11.16
CA THR A 27 -4.76 2.65 10.09
C THR A 27 -4.59 1.78 8.85
N GLN A 28 -5.67 1.15 8.44
CA GLN A 28 -5.71 0.38 7.20
C GLN A 28 -6.23 1.29 6.10
N TRP A 29 -5.55 1.29 4.98
CA TRP A 29 -5.91 2.06 3.81
C TRP A 29 -6.40 1.15 2.68
N ILE A 30 -7.48 1.55 2.02
CA ILE A 30 -7.89 1.02 0.72
C ILE A 30 -7.48 2.05 -0.32
N PHE A 31 -6.75 1.60 -1.35
CA PHE A 31 -6.33 2.46 -2.45
C PHE A 31 -7.10 2.11 -3.71
N VAL A 32 -7.56 3.12 -4.41
CA VAL A 32 -8.31 2.98 -5.67
C VAL A 32 -7.64 3.83 -6.74
N ALA A 33 -7.24 3.19 -7.83
CA ALA A 33 -6.76 3.88 -9.03
C ALA A 33 -7.94 4.45 -9.81
N ASN A 34 -7.91 5.74 -10.09
CA ASN A 34 -8.86 6.41 -10.95
C ASN A 34 -8.12 6.80 -12.23
N GLU A 35 -8.47 6.16 -13.32
CA GLU A 35 -7.74 6.23 -14.58
C GLU A 35 -7.60 7.66 -15.11
N GLY A 36 -8.64 8.46 -14.98
CA GLY A 36 -8.75 9.78 -15.60
C GLY A 36 -9.08 9.70 -17.09
N ASN A 37 -8.90 10.80 -17.81
CA ASN A 37 -9.13 10.89 -19.23
C ASN A 37 -7.80 10.81 -20.01
N PHE A 38 -7.75 9.97 -21.00
CA PHE A 38 -6.55 9.81 -21.85
C PHE A 38 -6.10 11.17 -22.45
N GLY A 39 -4.83 11.50 -22.27
CA GLY A 39 -4.23 12.76 -22.73
C GLY A 39 -4.50 13.97 -21.84
N ALA A 40 -5.20 13.80 -20.71
CA ALA A 40 -5.54 14.90 -19.80
C ALA A 40 -4.64 14.98 -18.55
N SER A 41 -3.84 13.96 -18.27
CA SER A 41 -2.97 13.85 -17.09
C SER A 41 -3.71 14.05 -15.75
N ASN A 42 -4.99 13.71 -15.69
CA ASN A 42 -5.88 13.92 -14.54
C ASN A 42 -6.26 12.63 -13.82
N GLY A 43 -5.49 11.58 -13.99
CA GLY A 43 -5.64 10.37 -13.18
C GLY A 43 -5.33 10.64 -11.71
N SER A 44 -6.02 9.96 -10.80
CA SER A 44 -5.92 10.19 -9.37
C SER A 44 -5.87 8.89 -8.57
N ILE A 45 -5.53 8.98 -7.28
CA ILE A 45 -5.62 7.88 -6.32
C ILE A 45 -6.59 8.30 -5.23
N SER A 46 -7.64 7.50 -5.00
CA SER A 46 -8.47 7.63 -3.81
C SER A 46 -7.93 6.74 -2.70
N MET A 47 -7.90 7.28 -1.48
CA MET A 47 -7.52 6.57 -0.26
C MET A 47 -8.71 6.56 0.70
N ILE A 48 -9.06 5.41 1.25
CA ILE A 48 -10.16 5.24 2.18
C ILE A 48 -9.61 4.64 3.47
N ASN A 49 -9.87 5.30 4.60
CA ASN A 49 -9.41 4.81 5.91
C ASN A 49 -10.46 3.93 6.60
N ASN A 50 -10.15 3.45 7.83
CA ASN A 50 -11.04 2.60 8.63
C ASN A 50 -12.36 3.25 9.07
N ASN A 51 -12.48 4.58 8.93
CA ASN A 51 -13.68 5.34 9.28
C ASN A 51 -14.53 5.67 8.04
N ASP A 52 -14.23 5.05 6.89
CA ASP A 52 -14.84 5.33 5.59
C ASP A 52 -14.61 6.78 5.09
N GLU A 53 -13.62 7.48 5.63
CA GLU A 53 -13.24 8.80 5.14
C GLU A 53 -12.41 8.67 3.87
N VAL A 54 -12.74 9.49 2.87
CA VAL A 54 -12.13 9.43 1.53
C VAL A 54 -11.22 10.64 1.32
N TYR A 55 -9.99 10.36 0.91
CA TYR A 55 -8.99 11.35 0.53
C TYR A 55 -8.56 11.13 -0.92
N HIS A 56 -8.10 12.18 -1.60
CA HIS A 56 -7.70 12.11 -3.00
C HIS A 56 -6.30 12.68 -3.19
N ILE A 57 -5.51 12.01 -4.03
CA ILE A 57 -4.29 12.55 -4.62
C ILE A 57 -4.59 12.78 -6.09
N GLU A 58 -4.70 14.03 -6.47
CA GLU A 58 -5.02 14.45 -7.82
C GLU A 58 -3.77 14.56 -8.70
N GLU A 59 -3.95 14.57 -10.01
CA GLU A 59 -2.90 14.80 -11.00
C GLU A 59 -1.71 13.83 -10.85
N VAL A 60 -2.00 12.57 -10.51
CA VAL A 60 -0.98 11.52 -10.38
C VAL A 60 -0.30 11.25 -11.71
N GLY A 61 -1.02 11.36 -12.81
CA GLY A 61 -0.52 11.21 -14.16
C GLY A 61 -1.60 10.89 -15.19
N ASP A 62 -1.17 10.55 -16.38
CA ASP A 62 -2.06 10.22 -17.48
C ASP A 62 -2.30 8.72 -17.55
N VAL A 63 -3.54 8.32 -17.32
CA VAL A 63 -4.00 6.93 -17.25
C VAL A 63 -3.37 6.14 -16.09
N VAL A 64 -3.88 6.36 -14.86
CA VAL A 64 -3.51 5.56 -13.68
C VAL A 64 -4.15 4.18 -13.80
N GLN A 65 -3.37 3.20 -14.25
CA GLN A 65 -3.86 1.93 -14.81
C GLN A 65 -3.99 0.82 -13.78
N SER A 66 -2.98 0.63 -12.94
CA SER A 66 -2.88 -0.49 -12.02
C SER A 66 -2.11 -0.08 -10.76
N LEU A 67 -2.40 -0.72 -9.64
CA LEU A 67 -1.68 -0.49 -8.39
C LEU A 67 -1.57 -1.79 -7.56
N GLU A 68 -0.53 -1.88 -6.74
CA GLU A 68 -0.32 -2.98 -5.80
C GLU A 68 0.28 -2.46 -4.49
N VAL A 69 -0.22 -2.96 -3.37
CA VAL A 69 0.38 -2.73 -2.04
C VAL A 69 1.38 -3.84 -1.76
N TYR A 70 2.61 -3.46 -1.50
CA TYR A 70 3.67 -4.39 -1.11
C TYR A 70 4.43 -3.86 0.11
N LYS A 71 4.33 -4.57 1.23
CA LYS A 71 4.86 -4.13 2.53
C LYS A 71 4.27 -2.75 2.91
N ASP A 72 5.15 -1.76 3.10
CA ASP A 72 4.83 -0.37 3.42
C ASP A 72 4.78 0.55 2.18
N LYS A 73 4.61 -0.01 1.00
CA LYS A 73 4.65 0.76 -0.26
C LYS A 73 3.40 0.53 -1.12
N LEU A 74 2.96 1.61 -1.77
CA LEU A 74 2.02 1.56 -2.88
C LEU A 74 2.79 1.76 -4.17
N ILE A 75 2.68 0.79 -5.08
CA ILE A 75 3.30 0.83 -6.40
C ILE A 75 2.19 1.09 -7.41
N VAL A 76 2.35 2.10 -8.25
CA VAL A 76 1.32 2.59 -9.17
C VAL A 76 1.86 2.65 -10.59
N VAL A 77 1.18 1.98 -11.49
CA VAL A 77 1.48 2.03 -12.93
C VAL A 77 0.66 3.15 -13.58
N ILE A 78 1.35 4.04 -14.30
CA ILE A 78 0.74 5.15 -15.02
C ILE A 78 1.06 4.99 -16.50
N ASN A 79 0.08 4.47 -17.22
CA ASN A 79 0.25 3.95 -18.58
C ASN A 79 0.74 4.98 -19.59
N ASN A 80 -0.03 6.05 -19.81
CA ASN A 80 0.29 7.04 -20.85
C ASN A 80 1.34 8.06 -20.41
N SER A 81 1.64 8.15 -19.12
CA SER A 81 2.82 8.88 -18.62
C SER A 81 4.11 8.07 -18.74
N HIS A 82 4.03 6.77 -19.05
CA HIS A 82 5.17 5.86 -19.18
C HIS A 82 6.04 5.79 -17.91
N VAL A 83 5.40 5.79 -16.74
CA VAL A 83 6.11 5.76 -15.44
C VAL A 83 5.48 4.76 -14.48
N ILE A 84 6.28 4.36 -13.51
CA ILE A 84 5.82 3.73 -12.27
C ILE A 84 6.11 4.71 -11.14
N LYS A 85 5.13 4.95 -10.25
CA LYS A 85 5.33 5.70 -9.01
C LYS A 85 5.29 4.77 -7.82
N VAL A 86 6.19 5.00 -6.86
CA VAL A 86 6.26 4.26 -5.61
C VAL A 86 6.12 5.25 -4.46
N TYR A 87 5.12 5.03 -3.62
CA TYR A 87 4.84 5.85 -2.44
C TYR A 87 5.07 5.03 -1.18
N ASP A 88 5.62 5.63 -0.14
CA ASP A 88 5.58 5.06 1.21
C ASP A 88 4.15 5.22 1.78
N ILE A 89 3.63 4.16 2.39
CA ILE A 89 2.36 4.16 3.11
C ILE A 89 2.67 4.50 4.57
N THR A 90 1.99 5.48 5.11
CA THR A 90 2.11 5.92 6.51
C THR A 90 0.75 5.86 7.20
N GLU A 91 0.70 6.14 8.50
CA GLU A 91 -0.55 6.27 9.25
C GLU A 91 -1.44 7.40 8.69
N ASP A 92 -0.82 8.46 8.14
CA ASP A 92 -1.49 9.61 7.55
C ASP A 92 -1.82 9.43 6.05
N GLY A 93 -1.56 8.27 5.46
CA GLY A 93 -1.75 7.98 4.04
C GLY A 93 -0.44 7.90 3.26
N LEU A 94 -0.47 8.30 1.99
CA LEU A 94 0.70 8.23 1.12
C LEU A 94 1.64 9.42 1.31
N LYS A 95 2.93 9.13 1.45
CA LYS A 95 3.97 10.16 1.52
C LYS A 95 4.28 10.71 0.13
N LEU A 96 4.01 12.00 -0.06
CA LEU A 96 4.24 12.69 -1.32
C LEU A 96 5.63 13.35 -1.39
N PRO A 97 6.19 13.49 -2.60
CA PRO A 97 5.62 13.21 -3.93
C PRO A 97 5.74 11.74 -4.39
N GLY A 98 6.43 10.88 -3.64
CA GLY A 98 6.80 9.54 -4.07
C GLY A 98 8.03 9.52 -5.00
N ILE A 99 8.42 8.32 -5.42
CA ILE A 99 9.53 8.06 -6.34
C ILE A 99 8.95 7.77 -7.71
N GLU A 100 9.37 8.49 -8.74
CA GLU A 100 8.96 8.28 -10.12
C GLU A 100 10.06 7.59 -10.92
N ILE A 101 9.70 6.51 -11.61
CA ILE A 101 10.59 5.68 -12.40
C ILE A 101 10.10 5.66 -13.85
N SER A 102 10.93 6.12 -14.79
CA SER A 102 10.64 6.02 -16.22
C SER A 102 10.63 4.57 -16.69
N THR A 103 9.69 4.22 -17.55
CA THR A 103 9.62 2.90 -18.19
C THR A 103 10.07 2.92 -19.65
N ASP A 104 10.78 3.97 -20.08
CA ASP A 104 11.31 4.15 -21.45
C ASP A 104 10.23 4.05 -22.53
N ASN A 105 9.15 4.80 -22.36
CA ASN A 105 8.00 4.85 -23.28
C ASN A 105 7.34 3.49 -23.53
N SER A 106 7.43 2.55 -22.58
CA SER A 106 6.86 1.21 -22.77
C SER A 106 5.34 1.12 -22.60
N SER A 107 4.68 2.16 -22.06
CA SER A 107 3.26 2.14 -21.68
C SER A 107 2.93 0.96 -20.75
N PRO A 108 3.38 0.99 -19.49
CA PRO A 108 3.19 -0.12 -18.56
C PRO A 108 1.69 -0.32 -18.25
N ARG A 109 1.25 -1.57 -17.99
CA ARG A 109 -0.17 -1.89 -17.80
C ARG A 109 -0.49 -2.56 -16.49
N GLU A 110 -0.05 -3.79 -16.32
CA GLU A 110 -0.33 -4.61 -15.14
C GLU A 110 0.97 -4.93 -14.44
N LEU A 111 0.91 -5.08 -13.15
CA LEU A 111 2.08 -5.40 -12.34
C LEU A 111 1.80 -6.53 -11.34
N VAL A 112 2.87 -7.17 -10.91
CA VAL A 112 2.90 -8.09 -9.78
C VAL A 112 4.24 -7.96 -9.06
N VAL A 113 4.23 -8.03 -7.73
CA VAL A 113 5.47 -7.98 -6.94
C VAL A 113 5.84 -9.35 -6.43
N VAL A 114 7.08 -9.77 -6.70
CA VAL A 114 7.68 -11.02 -6.19
C VAL A 114 9.09 -10.71 -5.69
N ASP A 115 9.39 -11.02 -4.45
CA ASP A 115 10.73 -10.89 -3.85
C ASP A 115 11.38 -9.52 -4.08
N ASP A 116 10.69 -8.43 -3.73
CA ASP A 116 11.14 -7.04 -3.91
C ASP A 116 11.41 -6.63 -5.37
N LYS A 117 10.84 -7.35 -6.32
CA LYS A 117 10.87 -7.02 -7.75
C LYS A 117 9.47 -6.86 -8.30
N VAL A 118 9.27 -5.79 -9.05
CA VAL A 118 8.03 -5.51 -9.78
C VAL A 118 8.16 -6.02 -11.20
N TYR A 119 7.37 -7.01 -11.55
CA TYR A 119 7.21 -7.49 -12.91
C TYR A 119 6.03 -6.77 -13.54
N PHE A 120 6.22 -6.12 -14.67
CA PHE A 120 5.14 -5.38 -15.30
C PHE A 120 5.09 -5.59 -16.81
N THR A 121 3.86 -5.69 -17.31
CA THR A 121 3.57 -5.81 -18.74
C THR A 121 3.54 -4.44 -19.40
N ASN A 122 3.73 -4.40 -20.70
CA ASN A 122 3.84 -3.19 -21.48
C ASN A 122 2.95 -3.25 -22.72
N TRP A 123 2.45 -2.10 -23.16
CA TRP A 123 1.68 -2.01 -24.40
C TRP A 123 2.59 -1.80 -25.63
N ASN A 124 3.60 -0.92 -25.49
CA ASN A 124 4.44 -0.52 -26.62
C ASN A 124 5.59 -1.47 -26.88
N THR A 125 5.91 -2.36 -25.94
CA THR A 125 7.04 -3.30 -26.06
C THR A 125 6.57 -4.73 -25.79
N LYS A 126 7.20 -5.70 -26.50
CA LYS A 126 6.89 -7.12 -26.36
C LYS A 126 7.75 -7.77 -25.29
N ASP A 127 7.64 -7.26 -24.06
CA ASP A 127 8.42 -7.73 -22.92
C ASP A 127 7.65 -7.59 -21.61
N VAL A 128 8.10 -8.33 -20.61
CA VAL A 128 7.86 -8.06 -19.22
C VAL A 128 9.13 -7.43 -18.65
N LYS A 129 9.03 -6.21 -18.17
CA LYS A 129 10.15 -5.53 -17.51
C LYS A 129 10.18 -5.82 -16.02
N VAL A 130 11.36 -5.77 -15.42
CA VAL A 130 11.58 -6.04 -14.00
C VAL A 130 12.23 -4.84 -13.34
N LEU A 131 11.48 -4.20 -12.43
CA LEU A 131 11.95 -3.09 -11.59
C LEU A 131 12.35 -3.64 -10.22
N ASN A 132 13.53 -3.27 -9.75
CA ASN A 132 14.03 -3.59 -8.41
C ASN A 132 13.64 -2.49 -7.42
N LEU A 133 12.94 -2.86 -6.32
CA LEU A 133 12.47 -1.94 -5.30
C LEU A 133 13.54 -1.45 -4.32
N PHE A 134 14.75 -2.02 -4.31
CA PHE A 134 15.83 -1.53 -3.47
C PHE A 134 16.58 -0.34 -4.08
N ASN A 135 16.74 -0.35 -5.39
CA ASN A 135 17.51 0.68 -6.11
C ASN A 135 16.69 1.48 -7.12
N TYR A 136 15.42 1.10 -7.32
CA TYR A 136 14.47 1.71 -8.25
C TYR A 136 14.93 1.73 -9.72
N ASN A 137 15.71 0.74 -10.11
CA ASN A 137 16.18 0.57 -11.50
C ASN A 137 15.44 -0.57 -12.18
N ILE A 138 15.17 -0.41 -13.48
CA ILE A 138 14.74 -1.50 -14.36
C ILE A 138 15.96 -2.32 -14.70
N GLU A 139 16.00 -3.58 -14.22
CA GLU A 139 17.19 -4.45 -14.31
C GLU A 139 17.14 -5.37 -15.53
N THR A 140 15.94 -5.77 -15.92
CA THR A 140 15.76 -6.86 -16.89
C THR A 140 14.53 -6.61 -17.74
N SER A 141 14.61 -7.05 -18.99
CA SER A 141 13.51 -7.15 -19.94
C SER A 141 13.42 -8.60 -20.38
N ILE A 142 12.28 -9.24 -20.19
CA ILE A 142 12.00 -10.63 -20.54
C ILE A 142 11.14 -10.61 -21.80
N PRO A 143 11.67 -11.01 -22.97
CA PRO A 143 10.88 -11.05 -24.20
C PRO A 143 9.69 -12.00 -24.05
N VAL A 144 8.53 -11.59 -24.56
CA VAL A 144 7.32 -12.40 -24.64
C VAL A 144 6.83 -12.43 -26.08
N ASP A 145 6.55 -13.63 -26.57
CA ASP A 145 5.94 -13.80 -27.88
C ASP A 145 4.45 -13.53 -27.78
N GLY A 146 3.96 -12.52 -28.47
CA GLY A 146 2.56 -12.09 -28.49
C GLY A 146 2.12 -11.62 -29.86
#